data_4bcd143d26ae498308274411ace8d3d0
#
_entry.id   4bcd143d26ae498308274411ace8d3d0
#
_cell.length_a   1.000
_cell.length_b   1.000
_cell.length_c   1.000
_cell.angle_alpha   90.00
_cell.angle_beta   90.00
_cell.angle_gamma   90.00
#
_symmetry.space_group_name_H-M   'P 1'
#
loop_
_entity.id
_entity.type
_entity.pdbx_description
1 polymer ?
#
loop_
_entity_poly.entity_id
_entity_poly.type
_entity_poly.pdbx_seq_one_letter_code
_entity_poly.pdbx_strand_id
1 'polypeptide(L)'
;MKAGGNTARASGWPGDLLGPVSQLPEYSRLWVAFSGGLDSTLLLQAASACHPSVTALHINHQLQPNHQQTEQFCRDVCEQLGVELSVARVDVPVGARGAGGLEDAARTARYEVFHNTLNPGDMLLMAHHADDQAETVLFRLLRGSGVSGLAGMPKTRPLGKGTLYRPWLGVSRDRLEQVATKLGVPWVEDPSNQSRQFDRNYLRHSVLPGLKDRWPGLLKRVAHSARSCAESDQLNQRLAELQWQICSDSGRLAIEPFSALSAPERRNLVRWWIQREGFPPPALAGWDQVLAELLEAGEDREPELRGDGFSLRRYRGHIYLVPDNPPAPEPVALTPGSPVRWPGWLLSLESVAPAEQQTTPPPIRVSTRQGGERVRLARGKPSRALKNWLQEQFVPPWERSVLPLVWRQTSEGEELIGIGDLWCSEQYSGGAPATGWRLIVERDCD
;
A
#
# COMPACT_ATOMS: atom_id res chain seq x y z
N MET A 1 14.84 7.08 -37.90
CA MET A 1 16.19 6.67 -38.37
C MET A 1 17.21 7.19 -37.34
N LYS A 2 17.77 6.30 -36.51
CA LYS A 2 19.09 6.39 -35.82
C LYS A 2 19.30 5.11 -35.02
N ALA A 3 19.48 3.98 -35.72
CA ALA A 3 19.80 2.68 -35.10
C ALA A 3 21.33 2.40 -34.99
N GLY A 4 22.18 3.40 -35.28
CA GLY A 4 23.61 3.17 -35.42
C GLY A 4 24.47 3.47 -34.16
N GLY A 5 23.95 4.09 -33.13
CA GLY A 5 24.74 4.52 -31.97
C GLY A 5 24.86 3.51 -30.81
N ASN A 6 23.94 2.56 -30.73
CA ASN A 6 23.82 1.65 -29.56
C ASN A 6 24.66 0.36 -29.68
N THR A 7 24.97 -0.10 -30.92
CA THR A 7 25.73 -1.33 -31.13
C THR A 7 27.19 -1.23 -30.69
N ALA A 8 27.83 -0.04 -30.78
CA ALA A 8 29.19 0.17 -30.34
C ALA A 8 29.34 0.17 -28.80
N ARG A 9 28.35 0.67 -28.08
CA ARG A 9 28.31 0.69 -26.59
C ARG A 9 28.01 -0.69 -25.98
N ALA A 10 27.34 -1.58 -26.72
CA ALA A 10 27.04 -2.95 -26.31
C ALA A 10 28.21 -3.92 -26.57
N SER A 11 29.25 -3.50 -27.34
CA SER A 11 30.43 -4.33 -27.61
C SER A 11 31.23 -4.63 -26.34
N GLY A 12 31.49 -5.91 -26.08
CA GLY A 12 32.25 -6.37 -24.91
C GLY A 12 31.42 -6.77 -23.69
N TRP A 13 30.09 -6.51 -23.70
CA TRP A 13 29.23 -6.95 -22.59
C TRP A 13 28.92 -8.45 -22.65
N PRO A 14 28.98 -9.15 -21.51
CA PRO A 14 28.50 -10.55 -21.45
C PRO A 14 26.99 -10.62 -21.60
N GLY A 15 26.51 -11.64 -22.35
CA GLY A 15 25.10 -11.82 -22.62
C GLY A 15 24.25 -12.10 -21.38
N ASP A 16 24.84 -12.71 -20.33
CA ASP A 16 24.20 -12.99 -19.04
C ASP A 16 23.85 -11.71 -18.25
N LEU A 17 24.57 -10.61 -18.47
CA LEU A 17 24.29 -9.31 -17.86
C LEU A 17 23.44 -8.41 -18.80
N LEU A 18 23.78 -8.39 -20.07
CA LEU A 18 23.12 -7.49 -21.02
C LEU A 18 21.72 -7.99 -21.41
N GLY A 19 21.54 -9.32 -21.59
CA GLY A 19 20.27 -9.92 -21.98
C GLY A 19 19.10 -9.52 -21.08
N PRO A 20 19.18 -9.67 -19.75
CA PRO A 20 18.12 -9.28 -18.85
C PRO A 20 17.79 -7.77 -18.84
N VAL A 21 18.74 -6.91 -19.26
CA VAL A 21 18.56 -5.47 -19.36
C VAL A 21 18.01 -5.08 -20.73
N SER A 22 18.40 -5.76 -21.80
CA SER A 22 17.92 -5.48 -23.15
C SER A 22 16.48 -5.97 -23.42
N GLN A 23 16.03 -7.00 -22.68
CA GLN A 23 14.71 -7.64 -22.85
C GLN A 23 13.76 -7.22 -21.72
N LEU A 24 13.56 -5.91 -21.56
CA LEU A 24 12.61 -5.38 -20.58
C LEU A 24 11.17 -5.50 -21.12
N PRO A 25 10.15 -5.65 -20.23
CA PRO A 25 8.77 -5.39 -20.60
C PRO A 25 8.56 -3.98 -21.16
N GLU A 26 7.42 -3.71 -21.77
CA GLU A 26 7.08 -2.36 -22.23
C GLU A 26 7.10 -1.34 -21.10
N TYR A 27 7.61 -0.14 -21.38
CA TYR A 27 7.66 0.96 -20.45
C TYR A 27 7.51 2.31 -21.17
N SER A 28 7.02 3.33 -20.47
CA SER A 28 6.92 4.70 -20.98
C SER A 28 8.24 5.46 -20.80
N ARG A 29 8.83 5.41 -19.62
CA ARG A 29 10.13 5.98 -19.28
C ARG A 29 10.95 4.99 -18.48
N LEU A 30 12.25 4.91 -18.76
CA LEU A 30 13.18 4.03 -18.06
C LEU A 30 14.03 4.79 -17.07
N TRP A 31 13.90 4.45 -15.82
CA TRP A 31 14.67 4.97 -14.70
C TRP A 31 15.66 3.92 -14.20
N VAL A 32 16.82 4.38 -13.73
CA VAL A 32 17.80 3.53 -13.02
C VAL A 32 18.06 4.14 -11.65
N ALA A 33 17.81 3.40 -10.58
CA ALA A 33 18.19 3.79 -9.23
C ALA A 33 19.71 3.78 -9.12
N PHE A 34 20.31 4.97 -8.98
CA PHE A 34 21.74 5.19 -9.10
C PHE A 34 22.34 5.72 -7.81
N SER A 35 23.09 4.89 -7.09
CA SER A 35 23.76 5.25 -5.83
C SER A 35 25.24 5.63 -6.00
N GLY A 36 25.83 5.43 -7.17
CA GLY A 36 27.26 5.60 -7.41
C GLY A 36 28.11 4.37 -7.03
N GLY A 37 27.53 3.37 -6.35
CA GLY A 37 28.21 2.11 -6.04
C GLY A 37 28.32 1.18 -7.26
N LEU A 38 29.22 0.17 -7.19
CA LEU A 38 29.56 -0.74 -8.29
C LEU A 38 28.32 -1.26 -9.05
N ASP A 39 27.37 -1.87 -8.34
CA ASP A 39 26.25 -2.57 -8.98
C ASP A 39 25.34 -1.60 -9.72
N SER A 40 25.05 -0.43 -9.13
CA SER A 40 24.18 0.60 -9.72
C SER A 40 24.85 1.30 -10.90
N THR A 41 26.18 1.54 -10.84
CA THR A 41 26.95 2.15 -11.93
C THR A 41 27.02 1.20 -13.13
N LEU A 42 27.29 -0.07 -12.86
CA LEU A 42 27.31 -1.10 -13.89
C LEU A 42 25.92 -1.23 -14.56
N LEU A 43 24.83 -1.20 -13.76
CA LEU A 43 23.47 -1.26 -14.30
C LEU A 43 23.14 -0.03 -15.16
N LEU A 44 23.54 1.16 -14.74
CA LEU A 44 23.32 2.37 -15.52
C LEU A 44 24.03 2.30 -16.88
N GLN A 45 25.28 1.83 -16.90
CA GLN A 45 26.01 1.64 -18.16
C GLN A 45 25.35 0.58 -19.05
N ALA A 46 24.93 -0.57 -18.50
CA ALA A 46 24.22 -1.59 -19.26
C ALA A 46 22.90 -1.06 -19.85
N ALA A 47 22.13 -0.33 -19.06
CA ALA A 47 20.88 0.29 -19.51
C ALA A 47 21.12 1.32 -20.63
N SER A 48 22.10 2.20 -20.48
CA SER A 48 22.45 3.19 -21.50
C SER A 48 23.00 2.58 -22.80
N ALA A 49 23.58 1.38 -22.72
CA ALA A 49 24.04 0.64 -23.90
C ALA A 49 22.88 -0.03 -24.65
N CYS A 50 21.79 -0.39 -23.97
CA CYS A 50 20.65 -1.09 -24.57
C CYS A 50 19.51 -0.16 -24.98
N HIS A 51 19.29 0.93 -24.27
CA HIS A 51 18.10 1.77 -24.40
C HIS A 51 18.48 3.20 -24.82
N PRO A 52 17.74 3.82 -25.76
CA PRO A 52 18.05 5.12 -26.31
C PRO A 52 17.81 6.28 -25.32
N SER A 53 16.93 6.07 -24.36
CA SER A 53 16.58 7.07 -23.34
C SER A 53 16.51 6.42 -21.97
N VAL A 54 17.42 6.80 -21.10
CA VAL A 54 17.52 6.35 -19.70
C VAL A 54 17.66 7.60 -18.83
N THR A 55 17.00 7.61 -17.68
CA THR A 55 17.19 8.64 -16.66
C THR A 55 17.74 7.98 -15.40
N ALA A 56 18.85 8.47 -14.88
CA ALA A 56 19.37 8.05 -13.57
C ALA A 56 18.64 8.80 -12.46
N LEU A 57 18.25 8.09 -11.39
CA LEU A 57 17.65 8.68 -10.20
C LEU A 57 18.57 8.44 -9.00
N HIS A 58 19.24 9.51 -8.55
CA HIS A 58 20.10 9.52 -7.39
C HIS A 58 19.38 10.10 -6.18
N ILE A 59 19.44 9.37 -5.05
CA ILE A 59 18.86 9.84 -3.79
C ILE A 59 20.00 10.12 -2.81
N ASN A 60 20.17 11.40 -2.48
CA ASN A 60 21.14 11.87 -1.51
C ASN A 60 20.46 11.99 -0.13
N HIS A 61 20.78 11.05 0.76
CA HIS A 61 20.26 11.00 2.13
C HIS A 61 20.96 11.96 3.09
N GLN A 62 22.04 12.62 2.66
CA GLN A 62 22.85 13.56 3.46
C GLN A 62 23.40 12.98 4.77
N LEU A 63 23.40 11.66 4.93
CA LEU A 63 23.82 10.97 6.15
C LEU A 63 25.34 10.75 6.23
N GLN A 64 26.00 10.66 5.09
CA GLN A 64 27.42 10.37 5.01
C GLN A 64 28.24 11.65 4.83
N PRO A 65 29.45 11.77 5.46
CA PRO A 65 30.31 12.93 5.27
C PRO A 65 30.70 13.19 3.82
N ASN A 66 30.75 12.13 3.00
CA ASN A 66 31.14 12.20 1.57
C ASN A 66 29.92 12.30 0.62
N HIS A 67 28.72 12.58 1.11
CA HIS A 67 27.49 12.59 0.30
C HIS A 67 27.57 13.56 -0.91
N GLN A 68 28.26 14.71 -0.76
CA GLN A 68 28.46 15.65 -1.85
C GLN A 68 29.42 15.12 -2.92
N GLN A 69 30.49 14.42 -2.51
CA GLN A 69 31.44 13.79 -3.42
C GLN A 69 30.78 12.66 -4.22
N THR A 70 29.92 11.88 -3.56
CA THR A 70 29.14 10.82 -4.21
C THR A 70 28.13 11.41 -5.20
N GLU A 71 27.45 12.51 -4.87
CA GLU A 71 26.55 13.19 -5.79
C GLU A 71 27.33 13.74 -7.00
N GLN A 72 28.52 14.36 -6.79
CA GLN A 72 29.35 14.84 -7.88
C GLN A 72 29.81 13.69 -8.79
N PHE A 73 30.28 12.58 -8.22
CA PHE A 73 30.62 11.40 -8.99
C PHE A 73 29.45 10.90 -9.85
N CYS A 74 28.24 10.88 -9.29
CA CYS A 74 27.04 10.50 -10.05
C CYS A 74 26.77 11.46 -11.23
N ARG A 75 27.00 12.75 -11.06
CA ARG A 75 26.89 13.75 -12.14
C ARG A 75 27.91 13.50 -13.25
N ASP A 76 29.16 13.31 -12.87
CA ASP A 76 30.26 13.08 -13.81
C ASP A 76 30.04 11.82 -14.65
N VAL A 77 29.61 10.72 -14.02
CA VAL A 77 29.28 9.47 -14.73
C VAL A 77 28.10 9.66 -15.68
N CYS A 78 27.04 10.35 -15.26
CA CYS A 78 25.88 10.59 -16.11
C CYS A 78 26.25 11.49 -17.31
N GLU A 79 27.07 12.53 -17.12
CA GLU A 79 27.57 13.38 -18.18
C GLU A 79 28.40 12.59 -19.21
N GLN A 80 29.33 11.75 -18.75
CA GLN A 80 30.12 10.86 -19.62
C GLN A 80 29.27 9.89 -20.43
N LEU A 81 28.19 9.37 -19.84
CA LEU A 81 27.26 8.45 -20.51
C LEU A 81 26.23 9.17 -21.38
N GLY A 82 26.09 10.49 -21.27
CA GLY A 82 25.03 11.27 -21.92
C GLY A 82 23.63 10.86 -21.39
N VAL A 83 23.53 10.53 -20.10
CA VAL A 83 22.31 10.13 -19.40
C VAL A 83 21.80 11.27 -18.54
N GLU A 84 20.50 11.54 -18.59
CA GLU A 84 19.86 12.52 -17.72
C GLU A 84 19.95 12.07 -16.26
N LEU A 85 20.33 12.97 -15.33
CA LEU A 85 20.37 12.71 -13.90
C LEU A 85 19.31 13.52 -13.16
N SER A 86 18.43 12.83 -12.46
CA SER A 86 17.53 13.42 -11.47
C SER A 86 18.08 13.16 -10.06
N VAL A 87 18.25 14.23 -9.27
CA VAL A 87 18.76 14.15 -7.89
C VAL A 87 17.66 14.55 -6.93
N ALA A 88 17.29 13.63 -6.03
CA ALA A 88 16.40 13.90 -4.91
C ALA A 88 17.23 13.96 -3.60
N ARG A 89 17.16 15.09 -2.89
CA ARG A 89 17.73 15.21 -1.56
C ARG A 89 16.65 14.98 -0.53
N VAL A 90 16.93 14.10 0.44
CA VAL A 90 15.98 13.73 1.49
C VAL A 90 16.61 13.91 2.85
N ASP A 91 15.85 14.51 3.77
CA ASP A 91 16.23 14.62 5.16
C ASP A 91 15.71 13.37 5.90
N VAL A 92 16.65 12.59 6.44
CA VAL A 92 16.31 11.43 7.28
C VAL A 92 16.33 11.89 8.74
N PRO A 93 15.22 11.81 9.48
CA PRO A 93 15.19 12.23 10.89
C PRO A 93 16.19 11.44 11.73
N VAL A 94 17.20 12.11 12.28
CA VAL A 94 18.29 11.51 13.08
C VAL A 94 17.78 10.89 14.40
N GLY A 95 16.51 11.06 14.73
CA GLY A 95 15.86 10.57 15.95
C GLY A 95 14.87 9.41 15.76
N ALA A 96 14.74 8.85 14.58
CA ALA A 96 13.83 7.72 14.32
C ALA A 96 14.30 6.46 15.07
N ARG A 97 13.97 6.36 16.37
CA ARG A 97 14.16 5.18 17.21
C ARG A 97 12.99 4.20 16.99
N GLY A 98 12.83 3.72 15.75
CA GLY A 98 11.98 2.57 15.45
C GLY A 98 12.77 1.27 15.51
N ALA A 99 12.10 0.12 15.51
CA ALA A 99 12.71 -1.21 15.56
C ALA A 99 13.71 -1.53 14.42
N GLY A 100 13.83 -0.67 13.40
CA GLY A 100 14.73 -0.78 12.24
C GLY A 100 15.88 0.23 12.19
N GLY A 101 15.91 1.24 13.06
CA GLY A 101 16.98 2.25 13.10
C GLY A 101 17.08 3.16 11.86
N LEU A 102 18.24 3.81 11.72
CA LEU A 102 18.52 4.80 10.67
C LEU A 102 18.48 4.19 9.24
N GLU A 103 18.85 2.92 9.10
CA GLU A 103 18.83 2.23 7.79
C GLU A 103 17.41 2.04 7.26
N ASP A 104 16.46 1.64 8.12
CA ASP A 104 15.06 1.48 7.73
C ASP A 104 14.41 2.84 7.42
N ALA A 105 14.76 3.89 8.17
CA ALA A 105 14.28 5.25 7.90
C ALA A 105 14.81 5.76 6.53
N ALA A 106 16.10 5.57 6.25
CA ALA A 106 16.68 5.93 4.96
C ALA A 106 16.10 5.10 3.80
N ARG A 107 15.82 3.83 4.06
CA ARG A 107 15.13 2.95 3.09
C ARG A 107 13.71 3.44 2.81
N THR A 108 12.95 3.77 3.83
CA THR A 108 11.57 4.30 3.69
C THR A 108 11.58 5.58 2.87
N ALA A 109 12.39 6.57 3.25
CA ALA A 109 12.51 7.83 2.51
C ALA A 109 12.90 7.61 1.03
N ARG A 110 13.79 6.64 0.75
CA ARG A 110 14.14 6.26 -0.62
C ARG A 110 12.94 5.74 -1.40
N TYR A 111 12.16 4.84 -0.81
CA TYR A 111 11.00 4.28 -1.49
C TYR A 111 9.87 5.29 -1.67
N GLU A 112 9.72 6.26 -0.77
CA GLU A 112 8.79 7.39 -0.94
C GLU A 112 9.15 8.26 -2.14
N VAL A 113 10.44 8.57 -2.32
CA VAL A 113 10.91 9.30 -3.52
C VAL A 113 10.60 8.51 -4.79
N PHE A 114 10.92 7.21 -4.80
CA PHE A 114 10.60 6.37 -5.96
C PHE A 114 9.10 6.34 -6.25
N HIS A 115 8.29 6.17 -5.22
CA HIS A 115 6.84 6.15 -5.33
C HIS A 115 6.27 7.43 -5.95
N ASN A 116 6.80 8.59 -5.54
CA ASN A 116 6.32 9.91 -5.98
C ASN A 116 6.88 10.33 -7.34
N THR A 117 8.01 9.73 -7.77
CA THR A 117 8.67 10.06 -9.06
C THR A 117 8.04 9.33 -10.23
N LEU A 118 7.60 8.07 -10.03
CA LEU A 118 7.13 7.22 -11.12
C LEU A 118 5.70 7.56 -11.56
N ASN A 119 5.53 7.77 -12.86
CA ASN A 119 4.24 7.93 -13.51
C ASN A 119 3.70 6.58 -14.03
N PRO A 120 2.42 6.51 -14.47
CA PRO A 120 1.89 5.31 -15.09
C PRO A 120 2.72 4.85 -16.30
N GLY A 121 3.09 3.57 -16.29
CA GLY A 121 3.92 2.98 -17.34
C GLY A 121 5.44 3.18 -17.16
N ASP A 122 5.91 3.96 -16.20
CA ASP A 122 7.35 4.10 -15.92
C ASP A 122 7.93 2.82 -15.31
N MET A 123 9.20 2.54 -15.62
CA MET A 123 9.94 1.42 -15.05
C MET A 123 11.21 1.91 -14.36
N LEU A 124 11.42 1.48 -13.10
CA LEU A 124 12.62 1.71 -12.32
C LEU A 124 13.47 0.44 -12.23
N LEU A 125 14.67 0.46 -12.77
CA LEU A 125 15.65 -0.61 -12.61
C LEU A 125 16.40 -0.46 -11.30
N MET A 126 16.57 -1.58 -10.58
CA MET A 126 17.43 -1.66 -9.39
C MET A 126 18.43 -2.80 -9.53
N ALA A 127 19.68 -2.53 -9.15
CA ALA A 127 20.83 -3.42 -9.30
C ALA A 127 20.93 -4.52 -8.23
N HIS A 128 19.80 -4.96 -7.65
CA HIS A 128 19.82 -6.09 -6.71
C HIS A 128 20.24 -7.38 -7.42
N HIS A 129 21.08 -8.16 -6.74
CA HIS A 129 21.72 -9.36 -7.27
C HIS A 129 21.43 -10.60 -6.41
N ALA A 130 21.99 -11.77 -6.77
CA ALA A 130 21.71 -13.04 -6.12
C ALA A 130 22.16 -13.09 -4.65
N ASP A 131 23.22 -12.36 -4.30
CA ASP A 131 23.69 -12.27 -2.92
C ASP A 131 22.71 -11.46 -2.06
N ASP A 132 22.18 -10.33 -2.57
CA ASP A 132 21.11 -9.57 -1.89
C ASP A 132 19.85 -10.40 -1.69
N GLN A 133 19.54 -11.28 -2.65
CA GLN A 133 18.43 -12.22 -2.53
C GLN A 133 18.69 -13.22 -1.40
N ALA A 134 19.89 -13.78 -1.33
CA ALA A 134 20.27 -14.72 -0.27
C ALA A 134 20.26 -14.04 1.11
N GLU A 135 20.81 -12.83 1.22
CA GLU A 135 20.72 -12.02 2.44
C GLU A 135 19.26 -11.81 2.87
N THR A 136 18.40 -11.44 1.93
CA THR A 136 16.98 -11.16 2.21
C THR A 136 16.25 -12.42 2.69
N VAL A 137 16.46 -13.56 2.04
CA VAL A 137 15.83 -14.84 2.41
C VAL A 137 16.30 -15.30 3.79
N LEU A 138 17.61 -15.29 4.04
CA LEU A 138 18.18 -15.67 5.34
C LEU A 138 17.71 -14.73 6.45
N PHE A 139 17.73 -13.42 6.23
CA PHE A 139 17.26 -12.44 7.20
C PHE A 139 15.79 -12.65 7.58
N ARG A 140 14.93 -12.90 6.59
CA ARG A 140 13.52 -13.20 6.82
C ARG A 140 13.29 -14.53 7.50
N LEU A 141 14.08 -15.56 7.17
CA LEU A 141 14.06 -16.86 7.84
C LEU A 141 14.38 -16.71 9.34
N LEU A 142 15.45 -15.98 9.67
CA LEU A 142 15.88 -15.73 11.06
C LEU A 142 14.86 -14.91 11.86
N ARG A 143 14.00 -14.14 11.19
CA ARG A 143 12.86 -13.42 11.79
C ARG A 143 11.56 -14.24 11.84
N GLY A 144 11.58 -15.51 11.48
CA GLY A 144 10.42 -16.38 11.52
C GLY A 144 9.39 -16.10 10.44
N SER A 145 9.81 -15.57 9.28
CA SER A 145 8.88 -15.31 8.17
C SER A 145 8.29 -16.59 7.59
N GLY A 146 7.01 -16.58 7.27
CA GLY A 146 6.34 -17.64 6.52
C GLY A 146 6.67 -17.63 5.03
N VAL A 147 5.92 -18.42 4.25
CA VAL A 147 6.11 -18.66 2.82
C VAL A 147 6.25 -17.36 2.00
N SER A 148 5.35 -16.39 2.21
CA SER A 148 5.38 -15.09 1.53
C SER A 148 6.70 -14.32 1.79
N GLY A 149 7.19 -14.34 3.04
CA GLY A 149 8.46 -13.72 3.37
C GLY A 149 9.66 -14.44 2.74
N LEU A 150 9.66 -15.78 2.76
CA LEU A 150 10.74 -16.62 2.19
C LEU A 150 10.76 -16.58 0.66
N ALA A 151 9.72 -16.10 -0.01
CA ALA A 151 9.75 -15.80 -1.44
C ALA A 151 10.82 -14.77 -1.84
N GLY A 152 11.43 -14.09 -0.86
CA GLY A 152 12.49 -13.13 -1.09
C GLY A 152 12.02 -11.87 -1.84
N MET A 153 12.91 -11.28 -2.63
CA MET A 153 12.57 -10.13 -3.48
C MET A 153 12.01 -10.63 -4.82
N PRO A 154 10.84 -10.14 -5.26
CA PRO A 154 10.34 -10.44 -6.60
C PRO A 154 11.19 -9.73 -7.67
N LYS A 155 11.30 -10.34 -8.85
CA LYS A 155 11.98 -9.74 -10.00
C LYS A 155 11.30 -8.44 -10.44
N THR A 156 9.96 -8.43 -10.38
CA THR A 156 9.10 -7.30 -10.76
C THR A 156 8.07 -7.07 -9.66
N ARG A 157 7.78 -5.80 -9.36
CA ARG A 157 6.65 -5.44 -8.49
C ARG A 157 6.12 -4.04 -8.81
N PRO A 158 4.86 -3.74 -8.53
CA PRO A 158 4.35 -2.37 -8.55
C PRO A 158 5.13 -1.47 -7.58
N LEU A 159 5.31 -0.20 -7.95
CA LEU A 159 5.90 0.84 -7.12
C LEU A 159 5.31 2.20 -7.49
N GLY A 160 4.49 2.76 -6.62
CA GLY A 160 3.71 3.94 -6.93
C GLY A 160 2.80 3.67 -8.13
N LYS A 161 2.84 4.56 -9.12
CA LYS A 161 2.11 4.42 -10.38
C LYS A 161 2.87 3.63 -11.45
N GLY A 162 4.13 3.27 -11.19
CA GLY A 162 5.00 2.56 -12.13
C GLY A 162 5.39 1.17 -11.65
N THR A 163 6.47 0.64 -12.20
CA THR A 163 6.96 -0.73 -11.95
C THR A 163 8.44 -0.71 -11.58
N LEU A 164 8.80 -1.46 -10.54
CA LEU A 164 10.17 -1.75 -10.17
C LEU A 164 10.61 -3.08 -10.77
N TYR A 165 11.80 -3.11 -11.39
CA TYR A 165 12.36 -4.29 -12.03
C TYR A 165 13.82 -4.54 -11.60
N ARG A 166 14.20 -5.80 -11.35
CA ARG A 166 15.53 -6.23 -10.92
C ARG A 166 16.13 -7.20 -11.95
N PRO A 167 16.85 -6.69 -12.94
CA PRO A 167 17.34 -7.53 -14.04
C PRO A 167 18.35 -8.56 -13.58
N TRP A 168 19.15 -8.26 -12.56
CA TRP A 168 20.29 -9.08 -12.12
C TRP A 168 20.05 -9.91 -10.86
N LEU A 169 18.78 -10.10 -10.46
CA LEU A 169 18.45 -10.85 -9.24
C LEU A 169 18.97 -12.30 -9.23
N GLY A 170 19.30 -12.86 -10.39
CA GLY A 170 19.91 -14.19 -10.51
C GLY A 170 21.43 -14.18 -10.76
N VAL A 171 22.07 -13.01 -10.82
CA VAL A 171 23.51 -12.84 -11.08
C VAL A 171 24.24 -12.70 -9.75
N SER A 172 25.39 -13.36 -9.56
CA SER A 172 26.20 -13.19 -8.33
C SER A 172 26.94 -11.87 -8.30
N ARG A 173 27.20 -11.35 -7.10
CA ARG A 173 28.03 -10.16 -6.88
C ARG A 173 29.41 -10.29 -7.51
N ASP A 174 30.07 -11.46 -7.31
CA ASP A 174 31.39 -11.74 -7.87
C ASP A 174 31.40 -11.61 -9.40
N ARG A 175 30.31 -12.02 -10.06
CA ARG A 175 30.16 -11.88 -11.51
C ARG A 175 30.03 -10.42 -11.94
N LEU A 176 29.27 -9.61 -11.21
CA LEU A 176 29.15 -8.18 -11.47
C LEU A 176 30.49 -7.46 -11.33
N GLU A 177 31.24 -7.77 -10.28
CA GLU A 177 32.55 -7.17 -10.01
C GLU A 177 33.59 -7.53 -11.08
N GLN A 178 33.64 -8.80 -11.51
CA GLN A 178 34.49 -9.23 -12.62
C GLN A 178 34.22 -8.44 -13.90
N VAL A 179 32.93 -8.22 -14.24
CA VAL A 179 32.56 -7.50 -15.44
C VAL A 179 32.83 -6.01 -15.28
N ALA A 180 32.53 -5.41 -14.13
CA ALA A 180 32.83 -4.00 -13.85
C ALA A 180 34.33 -3.71 -13.99
N THR A 181 35.17 -4.56 -13.42
CA THR A 181 36.63 -4.47 -13.51
C THR A 181 37.10 -4.61 -14.97
N LYS A 182 36.60 -5.60 -15.69
CA LYS A 182 36.94 -5.83 -17.10
C LYS A 182 36.58 -4.66 -18.01
N LEU A 183 35.45 -4.03 -17.74
CA LEU A 183 34.94 -2.88 -18.53
C LEU A 183 35.52 -1.53 -18.03
N GLY A 184 36.31 -1.51 -16.95
CA GLY A 184 36.86 -0.30 -16.37
C GLY A 184 35.78 0.63 -15.80
N VAL A 185 34.67 0.09 -15.30
CA VAL A 185 33.60 0.87 -14.71
C VAL A 185 34.08 1.54 -13.44
N PRO A 186 34.00 2.87 -13.26
CA PRO A 186 34.33 3.53 -12.00
C PRO A 186 33.18 3.38 -11.00
N TRP A 187 33.47 3.31 -9.70
CA TRP A 187 32.47 3.36 -8.63
C TRP A 187 33.02 3.98 -7.36
N VAL A 188 32.12 4.39 -6.46
CA VAL A 188 32.46 4.88 -5.13
C VAL A 188 32.10 3.79 -4.11
N GLU A 189 32.99 3.56 -3.15
CA GLU A 189 32.68 2.70 -2.00
C GLU A 189 32.04 3.52 -0.88
N ASP A 190 30.91 3.06 -0.40
CA ASP A 190 30.26 3.64 0.77
C ASP A 190 30.85 3.00 2.05
N PRO A 191 31.49 3.78 2.93
CA PRO A 191 32.09 3.26 4.15
C PRO A 191 31.10 2.56 5.09
N SER A 192 29.82 2.93 5.04
CA SER A 192 28.77 2.32 5.87
C SER A 192 28.52 0.84 5.54
N ASN A 193 28.85 0.41 4.32
CA ASN A 193 28.74 -0.99 3.92
C ASN A 193 29.65 -1.93 4.72
N GLN A 194 30.69 -1.41 5.38
CA GLN A 194 31.62 -2.20 6.17
C GLN A 194 31.19 -2.38 7.64
N SER A 195 30.20 -1.61 8.10
CA SER A 195 29.72 -1.70 9.49
C SER A 195 28.99 -3.01 9.76
N ARG A 196 29.52 -3.83 10.69
CA ARG A 196 28.92 -5.11 11.11
C ARG A 196 27.82 -4.96 12.19
N GLN A 197 27.47 -3.74 12.57
CA GLN A 197 26.43 -3.48 13.57
C GLN A 197 25.03 -3.78 13.04
N PHE A 198 24.86 -3.75 11.73
CA PHE A 198 23.58 -4.05 11.09
C PHE A 198 23.48 -5.52 10.71
N ASP A 199 22.36 -6.15 11.00
CA ASP A 199 22.10 -7.57 10.73
C ASP A 199 22.41 -7.99 9.29
N ARG A 200 22.03 -7.16 8.31
CA ARG A 200 22.31 -7.44 6.88
C ARG A 200 23.79 -7.42 6.56
N ASN A 201 24.53 -6.45 7.08
CA ASN A 201 25.96 -6.39 6.90
C ASN A 201 26.66 -7.55 7.62
N TYR A 202 26.16 -7.95 8.79
CA TYR A 202 26.65 -9.15 9.48
C TYR A 202 26.45 -10.41 8.62
N LEU A 203 25.26 -10.61 8.07
CA LEU A 203 25.01 -11.72 7.14
C LEU A 203 25.93 -11.68 5.93
N ARG A 204 26.11 -10.52 5.31
CA ARG A 204 26.96 -10.31 4.12
C ARG A 204 28.43 -10.61 4.39
N HIS A 205 28.98 -10.12 5.48
CA HIS A 205 30.43 -10.16 5.73
C HIS A 205 30.89 -11.31 6.63
N SER A 206 30.00 -11.85 7.46
CA SER A 206 30.39 -12.89 8.43
C SER A 206 29.73 -14.24 8.17
N VAL A 207 28.53 -14.31 7.65
CA VAL A 207 27.78 -15.58 7.50
C VAL A 207 27.86 -16.11 6.07
N LEU A 208 27.48 -15.31 5.09
CA LEU A 208 27.41 -15.74 3.69
C LEU A 208 28.76 -16.23 3.11
N PRO A 209 29.94 -15.63 3.40
CA PRO A 209 31.20 -16.12 2.88
C PRO A 209 31.48 -17.55 3.30
N GLY A 210 31.32 -17.88 4.59
CA GLY A 210 31.49 -19.24 5.08
C GLY A 210 30.50 -20.25 4.51
N LEU A 211 29.25 -19.82 4.29
CA LEU A 211 28.25 -20.66 3.64
C LEU A 211 28.56 -20.89 2.15
N LYS A 212 29.04 -19.88 1.43
CA LYS A 212 29.45 -20.00 0.02
C LYS A 212 30.67 -20.92 -0.13
N ASP A 213 31.64 -20.78 0.74
CA ASP A 213 32.84 -21.64 0.76
C ASP A 213 32.46 -23.12 0.97
N ARG A 214 31.62 -23.40 1.94
CA ARG A 214 31.16 -24.77 2.24
C ARG A 214 30.19 -25.31 1.18
N TRP A 215 29.36 -24.46 0.59
CA TRP A 215 28.34 -24.80 -0.43
C TRP A 215 28.43 -23.87 -1.63
N PRO A 216 29.29 -24.09 -2.62
CA PRO A 216 29.48 -23.20 -3.78
C PRO A 216 28.21 -22.94 -4.58
N GLY A 217 27.19 -23.83 -4.51
CA GLY A 217 25.87 -23.65 -5.13
C GLY A 217 24.84 -22.93 -4.29
N LEU A 218 25.21 -22.31 -3.15
CA LEU A 218 24.31 -21.69 -2.19
C LEU A 218 23.31 -20.72 -2.85
N LEU A 219 23.79 -19.77 -3.63
CA LEU A 219 22.94 -18.73 -4.24
C LEU A 219 21.86 -19.33 -5.14
N LYS A 220 22.22 -20.33 -5.96
CA LYS A 220 21.26 -21.03 -6.82
C LYS A 220 20.22 -21.80 -6.01
N ARG A 221 20.62 -22.46 -4.92
CA ARG A 221 19.70 -23.21 -4.04
C ARG A 221 18.75 -22.29 -3.30
N VAL A 222 19.26 -21.18 -2.75
CA VAL A 222 18.42 -20.17 -2.09
C VAL A 222 17.45 -19.54 -3.09
N ALA A 223 17.90 -19.19 -4.30
CA ALA A 223 17.01 -18.66 -5.33
C ALA A 223 15.94 -19.68 -5.76
N HIS A 224 16.28 -20.98 -5.80
CA HIS A 224 15.31 -22.05 -6.07
C HIS A 224 14.25 -22.14 -4.95
N SER A 225 14.68 -22.20 -3.69
CA SER A 225 13.77 -22.25 -2.54
C SER A 225 12.86 -21.01 -2.48
N ALA A 226 13.42 -19.82 -2.72
CA ALA A 226 12.65 -18.58 -2.77
C ALA A 226 11.60 -18.60 -3.89
N ARG A 227 11.93 -19.19 -5.05
CA ARG A 227 10.97 -19.36 -6.16
C ARG A 227 9.85 -20.31 -5.78
N SER A 228 10.16 -21.45 -5.19
CA SER A 228 9.14 -22.41 -4.73
C SER A 228 8.23 -21.79 -3.67
N CYS A 229 8.77 -20.97 -2.76
CA CYS A 229 7.98 -20.20 -1.82
C CYS A 229 7.08 -19.16 -2.53
N ALA A 230 7.59 -18.48 -3.57
CA ALA A 230 6.81 -17.52 -4.35
C ALA A 230 5.65 -18.20 -5.09
N GLU A 231 5.89 -19.38 -5.69
CA GLU A 231 4.85 -20.19 -6.33
C GLU A 231 3.79 -20.65 -5.33
N SER A 232 4.20 -21.10 -4.14
CA SER A 232 3.27 -21.45 -3.06
C SER A 232 2.46 -20.25 -2.57
N ASP A 233 3.07 -19.07 -2.46
CA ASP A 233 2.38 -17.84 -2.08
C ASP A 233 1.33 -17.44 -3.12
N GLN A 234 1.64 -17.57 -4.42
CA GLN A 234 0.66 -17.34 -5.51
C GLN A 234 -0.53 -18.32 -5.43
N LEU A 235 -0.27 -19.60 -5.13
CA LEU A 235 -1.33 -20.58 -4.93
C LEU A 235 -2.20 -20.24 -3.72
N ASN A 236 -1.59 -19.78 -2.62
CA ASN A 236 -2.31 -19.31 -1.42
C ASN A 236 -3.18 -18.09 -1.72
N GLN A 237 -2.69 -17.12 -2.49
CA GLN A 237 -3.46 -15.96 -2.93
C GLN A 237 -4.65 -16.39 -3.80
N ARG A 238 -4.41 -17.29 -4.76
CA ARG A 238 -5.48 -17.80 -5.62
C ARG A 238 -6.54 -18.58 -4.85
N LEU A 239 -6.13 -19.38 -3.87
CA LEU A 239 -7.05 -20.09 -2.97
C LEU A 239 -7.91 -19.08 -2.18
N ALA A 240 -7.28 -18.04 -1.62
CA ALA A 240 -8.01 -17.02 -0.88
C ALA A 240 -9.02 -16.27 -1.76
N GLU A 241 -8.68 -15.95 -3.02
CA GLU A 241 -9.62 -15.33 -3.98
C GLU A 241 -10.85 -16.22 -4.23
N LEU A 242 -10.65 -17.52 -4.43
CA LEU A 242 -11.74 -18.48 -4.63
C LEU A 242 -12.61 -18.61 -3.38
N GLN A 243 -11.97 -18.69 -2.21
CA GLN A 243 -12.68 -18.77 -0.93
C GLN A 243 -13.43 -17.47 -0.61
N TRP A 244 -12.88 -16.32 -0.99
CA TRP A 244 -13.56 -15.03 -0.87
C TRP A 244 -14.87 -15.00 -1.65
N GLN A 245 -14.90 -15.51 -2.87
CA GLN A 245 -16.13 -15.61 -3.68
C GLN A 245 -17.24 -16.44 -3.00
N ILE A 246 -16.85 -17.43 -2.19
CA ILE A 246 -17.79 -18.32 -1.48
C ILE A 246 -18.18 -17.74 -0.11
N CYS A 247 -17.19 -17.18 0.60
CA CYS A 247 -17.36 -16.76 1.99
C CYS A 247 -17.76 -15.29 2.15
N SER A 248 -17.66 -14.45 1.11
CA SER A 248 -17.98 -13.03 1.24
C SER A 248 -19.42 -12.71 0.83
N ASP A 249 -20.00 -11.80 1.57
CA ASP A 249 -21.25 -11.12 1.25
C ASP A 249 -21.06 -9.61 1.44
N SER A 250 -21.27 -8.85 0.36
CA SER A 250 -21.20 -7.37 0.38
C SER A 250 -19.91 -6.82 1.05
N GLY A 251 -18.75 -7.44 0.74
CA GLY A 251 -17.43 -6.99 1.23
C GLY A 251 -17.06 -7.43 2.66
N ARG A 252 -17.84 -8.32 3.28
CA ARG A 252 -17.64 -8.88 4.62
C ARG A 252 -17.63 -10.40 4.57
N LEU A 253 -17.05 -11.07 5.56
CA LEU A 253 -17.03 -12.53 5.63
C LEU A 253 -18.28 -13.06 6.35
N ALA A 254 -19.05 -13.91 5.69
CA ALA A 254 -20.13 -14.67 6.30
C ALA A 254 -19.56 -15.79 7.19
N ILE A 255 -19.99 -15.87 8.45
CA ILE A 255 -19.42 -16.79 9.44
C ILE A 255 -19.68 -18.26 9.08
N GLU A 256 -20.85 -18.59 8.55
CA GLU A 256 -21.20 -19.97 8.24
C GLU A 256 -20.23 -20.62 7.23
N PRO A 257 -20.06 -20.11 5.98
CA PRO A 257 -19.11 -20.70 5.04
C PRO A 257 -17.65 -20.52 5.49
N PHE A 258 -17.31 -19.44 6.20
CA PHE A 258 -15.97 -19.21 6.73
C PHE A 258 -15.60 -20.22 7.83
N SER A 259 -16.54 -20.59 8.70
CA SER A 259 -16.32 -21.58 9.75
C SER A 259 -16.10 -23.00 9.23
N ALA A 260 -16.59 -23.32 8.02
CA ALA A 260 -16.38 -24.60 7.37
C ALA A 260 -14.94 -24.78 6.84
N LEU A 261 -14.18 -23.70 6.69
CA LEU A 261 -12.78 -23.74 6.28
C LEU A 261 -11.88 -24.30 7.41
N SER A 262 -10.80 -24.97 7.03
CA SER A 262 -9.75 -25.37 7.99
C SER A 262 -9.02 -24.15 8.60
N ALA A 263 -8.38 -24.31 9.75
CA ALA A 263 -7.66 -23.22 10.39
C ALA A 263 -6.60 -22.56 9.49
N PRO A 264 -5.76 -23.31 8.71
CA PRO A 264 -4.84 -22.69 7.74
C PRO A 264 -5.53 -21.89 6.64
N GLU A 265 -6.66 -22.38 6.14
CA GLU A 265 -7.44 -21.67 5.10
C GLU A 265 -8.03 -20.37 5.64
N ARG A 266 -8.61 -20.40 6.84
CA ARG A 266 -9.14 -19.21 7.51
C ARG A 266 -8.06 -18.14 7.68
N ARG A 267 -6.85 -18.52 8.17
CA ARG A 267 -5.71 -17.60 8.28
C ARG A 267 -5.30 -17.02 6.93
N ASN A 268 -5.22 -17.87 5.91
CA ASN A 268 -4.86 -17.44 4.56
C ASN A 268 -5.87 -16.42 4.00
N LEU A 269 -7.16 -16.73 4.09
CA LEU A 269 -8.23 -15.87 3.59
C LEU A 269 -8.26 -14.52 4.31
N VAL A 270 -8.16 -14.51 5.64
CA VAL A 270 -8.18 -13.26 6.42
C VAL A 270 -6.94 -12.40 6.15
N ARG A 271 -5.75 -13.01 6.06
CA ARG A 271 -4.52 -12.28 5.68
C ARG A 271 -4.62 -11.64 4.30
N TRP A 272 -5.11 -12.41 3.33
CA TRP A 272 -5.34 -11.93 1.98
C TRP A 272 -6.35 -10.77 1.95
N TRP A 273 -7.46 -10.90 2.67
CA TRP A 273 -8.47 -9.84 2.77
C TRP A 273 -7.90 -8.55 3.36
N ILE A 274 -7.19 -8.63 4.49
CA ILE A 274 -6.54 -7.48 5.13
C ILE A 274 -5.57 -6.78 4.15
N GLN A 275 -4.74 -7.54 3.43
CA GLN A 275 -3.80 -6.99 2.45
C GLN A 275 -4.51 -6.35 1.25
N ARG A 276 -5.59 -6.94 0.79
CA ARG A 276 -6.42 -6.41 -0.29
C ARG A 276 -7.02 -5.05 0.07
N GLU A 277 -7.43 -4.86 1.32
CA GLU A 277 -7.96 -3.59 1.83
C GLU A 277 -6.85 -2.58 2.20
N GLY A 278 -5.58 -2.90 1.90
CA GLY A 278 -4.45 -1.98 2.06
C GLY A 278 -3.78 -1.99 3.44
N PHE A 279 -4.18 -2.89 4.34
CA PHE A 279 -3.62 -2.95 5.69
C PHE A 279 -2.50 -3.99 5.81
N PRO A 280 -1.51 -3.78 6.70
CA PRO A 280 -0.50 -4.78 7.00
C PRO A 280 -1.12 -5.95 7.80
N PRO A 281 -0.92 -7.19 7.37
CA PRO A 281 -1.40 -8.33 8.14
C PRO A 281 -0.59 -8.44 9.43
N PRO A 282 -1.23 -8.61 10.60
CA PRO A 282 -0.54 -8.77 11.87
C PRO A 282 0.40 -9.97 11.90
N ALA A 283 1.37 -9.98 12.82
CA ALA A 283 2.28 -11.12 13.03
C ALA A 283 1.49 -12.39 13.45
N LEU A 284 1.91 -13.56 12.95
CA LEU A 284 1.14 -14.82 13.02
C LEU A 284 0.94 -15.41 14.42
N ALA A 285 1.67 -14.96 15.44
CA ALA A 285 1.53 -15.49 16.80
C ALA A 285 0.15 -15.09 17.39
N GLY A 286 -0.68 -16.09 17.69
CA GLY A 286 -1.97 -15.88 18.34
C GLY A 286 -3.20 -15.77 17.43
N TRP A 287 -3.04 -15.78 16.12
CA TRP A 287 -4.15 -15.62 15.17
C TRP A 287 -5.23 -16.70 15.29
N ASP A 288 -4.83 -17.96 15.50
CA ASP A 288 -5.79 -19.07 15.59
C ASP A 288 -6.72 -18.90 16.78
N GLN A 289 -6.19 -18.48 17.92
CA GLN A 289 -6.98 -18.23 19.11
C GLN A 289 -7.97 -17.08 18.87
N VAL A 290 -7.53 -16.00 18.27
CA VAL A 290 -8.37 -14.83 18.05
C VAL A 290 -9.43 -15.07 16.98
N LEU A 291 -9.09 -15.79 15.91
CA LEU A 291 -10.07 -16.21 14.90
C LEU A 291 -11.09 -17.19 15.50
N ALA A 292 -10.67 -18.09 16.42
CA ALA A 292 -11.59 -18.95 17.15
C ALA A 292 -12.53 -18.12 18.04
N GLU A 293 -12.01 -17.15 18.80
CA GLU A 293 -12.82 -16.23 19.61
C GLU A 293 -13.85 -15.45 18.76
N LEU A 294 -13.46 -14.96 17.58
CA LEU A 294 -14.37 -14.30 16.62
C LEU A 294 -15.49 -15.24 16.13
N LEU A 295 -15.19 -16.53 15.96
CA LEU A 295 -16.14 -17.52 15.48
C LEU A 295 -17.06 -18.05 16.60
N GLU A 296 -16.52 -18.28 17.81
CA GLU A 296 -17.19 -18.94 18.93
C GLU A 296 -17.96 -17.99 19.85
N ALA A 297 -17.70 -16.68 19.74
CA ALA A 297 -18.39 -15.70 20.58
C ALA A 297 -19.91 -15.79 20.40
N GLY A 298 -20.64 -15.76 21.50
CA GLY A 298 -22.12 -15.68 21.51
C GLY A 298 -22.59 -14.36 20.86
N GLU A 299 -23.87 -14.33 20.46
CA GLU A 299 -24.48 -13.15 19.80
C GLU A 299 -24.44 -11.87 20.63
N ASP A 300 -24.36 -12.00 21.95
CA ASP A 300 -24.27 -10.86 22.90
C ASP A 300 -22.83 -10.34 23.12
N ARG A 301 -21.82 -10.99 22.56
CA ARG A 301 -20.43 -10.56 22.65
C ARG A 301 -20.01 -9.91 21.35
N GLU A 302 -19.30 -8.81 21.45
CA GLU A 302 -18.68 -8.08 20.33
C GLU A 302 -17.15 -8.33 20.34
N PRO A 303 -16.68 -9.53 19.93
CA PRO A 303 -15.26 -9.81 19.87
C PRO A 303 -14.61 -8.91 18.83
N GLU A 304 -13.48 -8.32 19.20
CA GLU A 304 -12.69 -7.42 18.37
C GLU A 304 -11.25 -7.92 18.28
N LEU A 305 -10.74 -8.03 17.06
CA LEU A 305 -9.31 -8.20 16.82
C LEU A 305 -8.75 -6.90 16.25
N ARG A 306 -7.82 -6.27 16.97
CA ARG A 306 -7.16 -5.05 16.52
C ARG A 306 -5.90 -5.36 15.74
N GLY A 307 -5.79 -4.74 14.56
CA GLY A 307 -4.60 -4.67 13.73
C GLY A 307 -3.98 -3.27 13.76
N ASP A 308 -3.05 -3.04 12.84
CA ASP A 308 -2.44 -1.73 12.61
C ASP A 308 -3.31 -0.95 11.61
N GLY A 309 -4.04 0.04 12.10
CA GLY A 309 -4.96 0.87 11.34
C GLY A 309 -6.36 0.26 11.08
N PHE A 310 -6.67 -0.90 11.66
CA PHE A 310 -7.99 -1.55 11.48
C PHE A 310 -8.37 -2.45 12.65
N SER A 311 -9.65 -2.86 12.69
CA SER A 311 -10.13 -3.95 13.54
C SER A 311 -11.00 -4.93 12.76
N LEU A 312 -10.94 -6.23 13.12
CA LEU A 312 -11.94 -7.22 12.70
C LEU A 312 -12.99 -7.32 13.80
N ARG A 313 -14.26 -7.18 13.42
CA ARG A 313 -15.41 -7.20 14.35
C ARG A 313 -16.48 -8.13 13.86
N ARG A 314 -17.12 -8.84 14.78
CA ARG A 314 -18.26 -9.69 14.47
C ARG A 314 -19.58 -8.96 14.71
N TYR A 315 -20.50 -9.08 13.74
CA TYR A 315 -21.86 -8.58 13.89
C TYR A 315 -22.82 -9.40 13.03
N ARG A 316 -23.87 -9.95 13.66
CA ARG A 316 -24.98 -10.66 13.00
C ARG A 316 -24.54 -11.66 11.92
N GLY A 317 -23.71 -12.63 12.32
CA GLY A 317 -23.28 -13.72 11.41
C GLY A 317 -22.23 -13.32 10.37
N HIS A 318 -21.65 -12.11 10.47
CA HIS A 318 -20.57 -11.65 9.58
C HIS A 318 -19.38 -11.13 10.39
N ILE A 319 -18.21 -11.20 9.77
CA ILE A 319 -16.99 -10.52 10.22
C ILE A 319 -16.76 -9.34 9.30
N TYR A 320 -16.52 -8.17 9.90
CA TYR A 320 -16.25 -6.90 9.26
C TYR A 320 -14.81 -6.51 9.46
N LEU A 321 -14.17 -5.98 8.42
CA LEU A 321 -12.92 -5.26 8.54
C LEU A 321 -13.27 -3.78 8.65
N VAL A 322 -12.97 -3.19 9.79
CA VAL A 322 -13.32 -1.82 10.12
C VAL A 322 -12.02 -1.03 10.22
N PRO A 323 -11.74 -0.08 9.31
CA PRO A 323 -10.63 0.86 9.46
C PRO A 323 -10.73 1.62 10.78
N ASP A 324 -9.60 1.98 11.37
CA ASP A 324 -9.59 2.87 12.52
C ASP A 324 -10.15 4.22 12.09
N ASN A 325 -11.32 4.57 12.63
CA ASN A 325 -11.99 5.80 12.27
C ASN A 325 -11.21 7.03 12.79
N PRO A 326 -11.10 8.09 11.97
CA PRO A 326 -10.73 9.40 12.49
C PRO A 326 -11.74 9.82 13.58
N PRO A 327 -11.36 10.73 14.49
CA PRO A 327 -12.28 11.25 15.49
C PRO A 327 -13.57 11.74 14.81
N ALA A 328 -14.71 11.57 15.53
CA ALA A 328 -16.01 11.99 15.01
C ALA A 328 -15.93 13.44 14.48
N PRO A 329 -16.38 13.71 13.24
CA PRO A 329 -16.24 15.03 12.67
C PRO A 329 -17.12 16.04 13.45
N GLU A 330 -16.65 17.27 13.53
CA GLU A 330 -17.42 18.35 14.11
C GLU A 330 -18.68 18.64 13.26
N PRO A 331 -19.77 19.11 13.89
CA PRO A 331 -20.97 19.50 13.17
C PRO A 331 -20.67 20.56 12.11
N VAL A 332 -21.19 20.36 10.89
CA VAL A 332 -20.96 21.26 9.76
C VAL A 332 -22.29 21.71 9.15
N ALA A 333 -22.36 22.96 8.64
CA ALA A 333 -23.51 23.48 7.89
C ALA A 333 -23.52 22.90 6.47
N LEU A 334 -24.67 22.41 6.02
CA LEU A 334 -24.89 21.99 4.63
C LEU A 334 -25.58 23.11 3.87
N THR A 335 -24.85 23.71 2.93
CA THR A 335 -25.34 24.82 2.11
C THR A 335 -25.54 24.42 0.66
N PRO A 336 -26.52 24.98 -0.05
CA PRO A 336 -26.75 24.71 -1.47
C PRO A 336 -25.48 24.95 -2.32
N GLY A 337 -25.21 24.05 -3.23
CA GLY A 337 -24.06 24.16 -4.16
C GLY A 337 -22.68 23.90 -3.53
N SER A 338 -22.62 23.60 -2.22
CA SER A 338 -21.37 23.26 -1.52
C SER A 338 -21.50 21.88 -0.90
N PRO A 339 -21.06 20.81 -1.60
CA PRO A 339 -21.10 19.45 -1.05
C PRO A 339 -20.21 19.32 0.20
N VAL A 340 -20.68 18.57 1.18
CA VAL A 340 -19.98 18.26 2.42
C VAL A 340 -19.44 16.84 2.33
N ARG A 341 -18.11 16.68 2.41
CA ARG A 341 -17.49 15.37 2.60
C ARG A 341 -17.56 14.98 4.08
N TRP A 342 -18.14 13.83 4.32
CA TRP A 342 -18.26 13.21 5.64
C TRP A 342 -17.55 11.84 5.59
N PRO A 343 -16.97 11.32 6.66
CA PRO A 343 -16.30 10.02 6.61
C PRO A 343 -17.18 8.93 6.02
N GLY A 344 -16.88 8.49 4.78
CA GLY A 344 -17.65 7.49 4.04
C GLY A 344 -18.93 7.97 3.35
N TRP A 345 -19.22 9.28 3.33
CA TRP A 345 -20.39 9.87 2.63
C TRP A 345 -20.08 11.20 1.99
N LEU A 346 -20.78 11.49 0.90
CA LEU A 346 -20.86 12.80 0.28
C LEU A 346 -22.32 13.31 0.43
N LEU A 347 -22.49 14.49 1.00
CA LEU A 347 -23.79 15.10 1.20
C LEU A 347 -23.91 16.38 0.35
N SER A 348 -25.01 16.53 -0.37
CA SER A 348 -25.33 17.75 -1.11
C SER A 348 -26.79 18.16 -0.97
N LEU A 349 -27.03 19.46 -1.13
CA LEU A 349 -28.38 20.05 -1.15
C LEU A 349 -28.56 20.72 -2.50
N GLU A 350 -29.50 20.20 -3.30
CA GLU A 350 -29.80 20.69 -4.65
C GLU A 350 -31.14 21.35 -4.73
N SER A 351 -31.25 22.48 -5.48
CA SER A 351 -32.50 23.08 -5.81
C SER A 351 -33.19 22.30 -6.93
N VAL A 352 -34.45 21.96 -6.73
CA VAL A 352 -35.32 21.34 -7.75
C VAL A 352 -36.34 22.32 -8.32
N ALA A 353 -36.51 23.48 -7.67
CA ALA A 353 -37.41 24.53 -8.15
C ALA A 353 -36.76 25.36 -9.28
N PRO A 354 -37.55 25.86 -10.27
CA PRO A 354 -37.06 26.84 -11.24
C PRO A 354 -36.47 28.06 -10.55
N ALA A 355 -35.47 28.70 -11.16
CA ALA A 355 -34.75 29.83 -10.56
C ALA A 355 -35.62 30.95 -10.02
N GLU A 356 -36.78 31.20 -10.65
CA GLU A 356 -37.74 32.22 -10.28
C GLU A 356 -38.59 31.89 -9.02
N GLN A 357 -38.58 30.62 -8.58
CA GLN A 357 -39.36 30.11 -7.44
C GLN A 357 -38.47 29.56 -6.31
N GLN A 358 -37.15 29.80 -6.37
CA GLN A 358 -36.22 29.33 -5.34
C GLN A 358 -36.49 30.08 -4.03
N THR A 359 -36.89 29.30 -3.01
CA THR A 359 -36.97 29.79 -1.63
C THR A 359 -35.60 29.64 -0.95
N THR A 360 -35.28 30.51 -0.01
CA THR A 360 -34.07 30.32 0.81
C THR A 360 -34.23 29.03 1.61
N PRO A 361 -33.24 28.10 1.51
CA PRO A 361 -33.30 26.87 2.30
C PRO A 361 -33.24 27.21 3.79
N PRO A 362 -33.94 26.46 4.65
CA PRO A 362 -33.72 26.58 6.08
C PRO A 362 -32.31 26.18 6.43
N PRO A 363 -31.73 26.66 7.55
CA PRO A 363 -30.43 26.23 7.99
C PRO A 363 -30.38 24.69 8.21
N ILE A 364 -29.49 24.03 7.53
CA ILE A 364 -29.29 22.57 7.62
C ILE A 364 -27.91 22.31 8.22
N ARG A 365 -27.85 21.38 9.18
CA ARG A 365 -26.63 20.97 9.86
C ARG A 365 -26.44 19.46 9.74
N VAL A 366 -25.22 19.03 9.51
CA VAL A 366 -24.80 17.63 9.56
C VAL A 366 -24.02 17.40 10.85
N SER A 367 -24.34 16.35 11.58
CA SER A 367 -23.62 15.98 12.82
C SER A 367 -23.61 14.47 13.02
N THR A 368 -22.73 13.99 13.88
CA THR A 368 -22.78 12.62 14.39
C THR A 368 -23.87 12.47 15.45
N ARG A 369 -24.15 11.22 15.78
CA ARG A 369 -25.06 10.86 16.86
C ARG A 369 -24.46 11.20 18.23
N GLN A 370 -25.25 11.84 19.09
CA GLN A 370 -24.87 12.17 20.48
C GLN A 370 -25.63 11.35 21.55
N GLY A 371 -26.71 10.66 21.14
CA GLY A 371 -27.55 9.87 22.01
C GLY A 371 -28.87 10.59 22.36
N GLY A 372 -29.94 9.81 22.47
CA GLY A 372 -31.27 10.36 22.79
C GLY A 372 -32.07 10.83 21.59
N GLU A 373 -31.50 10.79 20.38
CA GLU A 373 -32.16 11.23 19.16
C GLU A 373 -33.42 10.41 18.87
N ARG A 374 -34.42 11.11 18.32
CA ARG A 374 -35.69 10.50 17.89
C ARG A 374 -35.90 10.77 16.42
N VAL A 375 -36.48 9.80 15.70
CA VAL A 375 -36.82 9.90 14.29
C VAL A 375 -38.34 9.75 14.09
N ARG A 376 -38.88 10.57 13.20
CA ARG A 376 -40.27 10.43 12.70
C ARG A 376 -40.21 10.09 11.21
N LEU A 377 -40.35 8.79 10.88
CA LEU A 377 -40.15 8.26 9.53
C LEU A 377 -41.19 8.73 8.49
N ALA A 378 -42.41 9.11 8.91
CA ALA A 378 -43.44 9.63 8.05
C ALA A 378 -44.34 10.61 8.81
N ARG A 379 -44.99 11.51 8.08
CA ARG A 379 -45.93 12.51 8.65
C ARG A 379 -47.06 11.79 9.36
N GLY A 380 -47.38 12.22 10.59
CA GLY A 380 -48.47 11.63 11.40
C GLY A 380 -48.10 10.34 12.14
N LYS A 381 -46.92 9.75 11.92
CA LYS A 381 -46.45 8.60 12.71
C LYS A 381 -45.77 9.06 14.03
N PRO A 382 -45.85 8.24 15.12
CA PRO A 382 -45.17 8.56 16.35
C PRO A 382 -43.65 8.57 16.17
N SER A 383 -42.99 9.47 16.87
CA SER A 383 -41.51 9.46 16.89
C SER A 383 -41.00 8.29 17.72
N ARG A 384 -39.88 7.67 17.29
CA ARG A 384 -39.25 6.58 17.99
C ARG A 384 -37.77 6.84 18.22
N ALA A 385 -37.15 6.13 19.16
CA ALA A 385 -35.73 6.26 19.44
C ALA A 385 -34.89 5.83 18.21
N LEU A 386 -34.01 6.70 17.76
CA LEU A 386 -33.10 6.44 16.63
C LEU A 386 -32.25 5.17 16.87
N LYS A 387 -31.79 4.96 18.12
CA LYS A 387 -31.05 3.75 18.51
C LYS A 387 -31.76 2.45 18.10
N ASN A 388 -33.04 2.34 18.41
CA ASN A 388 -33.82 1.15 18.14
C ASN A 388 -34.06 0.96 16.63
N TRP A 389 -34.31 2.06 15.94
CA TRP A 389 -34.48 2.04 14.49
C TRP A 389 -33.19 1.59 13.77
N LEU A 390 -32.03 2.12 14.14
CA LEU A 390 -30.73 1.70 13.56
C LEU A 390 -30.42 0.21 13.86
N GLN A 391 -30.88 -0.32 15.00
CA GLN A 391 -30.77 -1.76 15.29
C GLN A 391 -31.67 -2.60 14.37
N GLU A 392 -32.88 -2.15 14.10
CA GLU A 392 -33.81 -2.78 13.15
C GLU A 392 -33.30 -2.71 11.70
N GLN A 393 -32.60 -1.62 11.34
CA GLN A 393 -31.96 -1.47 10.03
C GLN A 393 -30.61 -2.22 9.92
N PHE A 394 -30.23 -3.01 10.93
CA PHE A 394 -29.01 -3.82 10.98
C PHE A 394 -27.71 -3.00 10.86
N VAL A 395 -27.73 -1.73 11.21
CA VAL A 395 -26.54 -0.88 11.21
C VAL A 395 -25.58 -1.33 12.34
N PRO A 396 -24.31 -1.66 12.04
CA PRO A 396 -23.36 -2.07 13.06
C PRO A 396 -23.07 -0.95 14.07
N PRO A 397 -22.74 -1.26 15.34
CA PRO A 397 -22.50 -0.25 16.37
C PRO A 397 -21.44 0.80 15.99
N TRP A 398 -20.36 0.38 15.35
CA TRP A 398 -19.26 1.26 14.93
C TRP A 398 -19.62 2.20 13.78
N GLU A 399 -20.56 1.82 12.91
CA GLU A 399 -21.06 2.71 11.86
C GLU A 399 -22.01 3.76 12.43
N ARG A 400 -22.76 3.43 13.50
CA ARG A 400 -23.72 4.38 14.12
C ARG A 400 -23.03 5.61 14.69
N SER A 401 -21.77 5.53 15.07
CA SER A 401 -21.03 6.65 15.64
C SER A 401 -20.55 7.67 14.62
N VAL A 402 -20.40 7.25 13.36
CA VAL A 402 -19.93 8.12 12.25
C VAL A 402 -21.03 8.44 11.24
N LEU A 403 -22.19 7.80 11.36
CA LEU A 403 -23.32 7.99 10.46
C LEU A 403 -23.76 9.47 10.45
N PRO A 404 -23.83 10.14 9.28
CA PRO A 404 -24.25 11.51 9.22
C PRO A 404 -25.75 11.63 9.53
N LEU A 405 -26.09 12.47 10.50
CA LEU A 405 -27.44 12.89 10.82
C LEU A 405 -27.65 14.30 10.29
N VAL A 406 -28.65 14.49 9.43
CA VAL A 406 -28.96 15.78 8.80
C VAL A 406 -30.14 16.41 9.50
N TRP A 407 -29.94 17.61 10.04
CA TRP A 407 -30.89 18.34 10.84
C TRP A 407 -31.31 19.62 10.15
N ARG A 408 -32.61 19.94 10.21
CA ARG A 408 -33.17 21.21 9.81
C ARG A 408 -33.54 22.04 11.03
N GLN A 409 -33.19 23.31 11.03
CA GLN A 409 -33.66 24.25 12.05
C GLN A 409 -35.12 24.64 11.77
N THR A 410 -35.95 24.55 12.80
CA THR A 410 -37.37 24.95 12.75
C THR A 410 -37.67 25.94 13.89
N SER A 411 -38.86 26.57 13.89
CA SER A 411 -39.31 27.44 15.00
C SER A 411 -39.47 26.67 16.32
N GLU A 412 -39.65 25.35 16.28
CA GLU A 412 -39.86 24.50 17.46
C GLU A 412 -38.57 23.75 17.88
N GLY A 413 -37.46 23.97 17.18
CA GLY A 413 -36.19 23.33 17.44
C GLY A 413 -35.58 22.63 16.22
N GLU A 414 -34.72 21.66 16.40
CA GLU A 414 -34.11 20.88 15.32
C GLU A 414 -34.92 19.64 14.96
N GLU A 415 -35.18 19.45 13.68
CA GLU A 415 -35.87 18.28 13.12
C GLU A 415 -34.89 17.43 12.30
N LEU A 416 -34.85 16.11 12.55
CA LEU A 416 -34.05 15.17 11.79
C LEU A 416 -34.70 14.91 10.43
N ILE A 417 -33.99 15.24 9.34
CA ILE A 417 -34.46 15.11 7.95
C ILE A 417 -33.73 14.10 7.11
N GLY A 418 -32.53 13.62 7.59
CA GLY A 418 -31.74 12.60 6.90
C GLY A 418 -30.92 11.76 7.87
N ILE A 419 -30.72 10.49 7.54
CA ILE A 419 -29.92 9.52 8.30
C ILE A 419 -29.08 8.73 7.32
N GLY A 420 -27.85 9.17 7.08
CA GLY A 420 -26.98 8.55 6.09
C GLY A 420 -27.70 8.36 4.75
N ASP A 421 -27.39 7.27 4.10
CA ASP A 421 -28.06 6.73 2.91
C ASP A 421 -29.31 5.88 3.23
N LEU A 422 -29.67 5.75 4.52
CA LEU A 422 -30.72 4.85 5.00
C LEU A 422 -32.11 5.46 4.96
N TRP A 423 -32.22 6.74 5.21
CA TRP A 423 -33.50 7.43 5.24
C TRP A 423 -33.37 8.92 5.00
N CYS A 424 -34.31 9.46 4.21
CA CYS A 424 -34.52 10.89 3.99
C CYS A 424 -35.98 11.22 4.13
N SER A 425 -36.30 12.37 4.74
CA SER A 425 -37.65 12.87 4.89
C SER A 425 -38.31 13.12 3.51
N GLU A 426 -39.61 12.77 3.36
CA GLU A 426 -40.37 12.97 2.14
C GLU A 426 -40.33 14.41 1.65
N GLN A 427 -40.14 15.37 2.55
CA GLN A 427 -40.05 16.80 2.22
C GLN A 427 -38.75 17.15 1.46
N TYR A 428 -37.73 16.32 1.50
CA TYR A 428 -36.40 16.50 0.90
C TYR A 428 -36.02 15.39 -0.08
N SER A 429 -36.88 14.39 -0.28
CA SER A 429 -36.66 13.24 -1.15
C SER A 429 -37.55 13.28 -2.40
N GLY A 430 -37.18 12.47 -3.41
CA GLY A 430 -37.97 12.32 -4.65
C GLY A 430 -37.75 13.39 -5.72
N GLY A 431 -38.52 13.30 -6.81
CA GLY A 431 -38.37 14.12 -8.00
C GLY A 431 -38.86 15.58 -7.85
N ALA A 432 -39.81 15.83 -6.94
CA ALA A 432 -40.38 17.16 -6.66
C ALA A 432 -40.62 17.30 -5.15
N PRO A 433 -39.59 17.50 -4.35
CA PRO A 433 -39.73 17.66 -2.89
C PRO A 433 -40.52 18.91 -2.55
N ALA A 434 -41.39 18.81 -1.54
CA ALA A 434 -42.32 19.90 -1.14
C ALA A 434 -41.57 21.18 -0.68
N THR A 435 -40.32 21.06 -0.28
CA THR A 435 -39.48 22.20 0.12
C THR A 435 -38.82 22.92 -1.05
N GLY A 436 -38.86 22.36 -2.28
CA GLY A 436 -38.09 22.82 -3.43
C GLY A 436 -36.58 22.43 -3.35
N TRP A 437 -36.16 21.72 -2.30
CA TRP A 437 -34.80 21.32 -2.06
C TRP A 437 -34.70 19.79 -1.91
N ARG A 438 -33.72 19.20 -2.60
CA ARG A 438 -33.39 17.75 -2.52
C ARG A 438 -32.12 17.54 -1.71
N LEU A 439 -32.21 16.71 -0.69
CA LEU A 439 -31.06 16.20 0.04
C LEU A 439 -30.54 14.93 -0.66
N ILE A 440 -29.30 14.93 -1.03
CA ILE A 440 -28.60 13.79 -1.60
C ILE A 440 -27.53 13.35 -0.59
N VAL A 441 -27.55 12.07 -0.23
CA VAL A 441 -26.55 11.43 0.65
C VAL A 441 -26.11 10.15 -0.03
N GLU A 442 -24.86 10.11 -0.46
CA GLU A 442 -24.26 8.99 -1.19
C GLU A 442 -23.05 8.45 -0.43
N ARG A 443 -22.79 7.17 -0.57
CA ARG A 443 -21.55 6.57 -0.07
C ARG A 443 -20.37 7.12 -0.88
N ASP A 444 -19.38 7.69 -0.19
CA ASP A 444 -18.09 8.09 -0.80
C ASP A 444 -17.22 6.84 -0.87
N CYS A 445 -16.92 6.40 -2.09
CA CYS A 445 -16.15 5.16 -2.36
C CYS A 445 -14.67 5.45 -2.66
N ASP A 446 -14.21 6.70 -2.41
CA ASP A 446 -12.82 7.11 -2.65
C ASP A 446 -11.87 6.75 -1.48
#